data_bbdf97784a5032dc576ab59f2efbb457
#
_entry.id   bbdf97784a5032dc576ab59f2efbb457
#
_cell.length_a   1.000
_cell.length_b   1.000
_cell.length_c   1.000
_cell.angle_alpha   90.00
_cell.angle_beta   90.00
_cell.angle_gamma   90.00
#
_symmetry.space_group_name_H-M   'P 1'
#
loop_
_entity.id
_entity.type
_entity.pdbx_description
1 polymer ?
#
loop_
_entity_poly.entity_id
_entity_poly.type
_entity_poly.pdbx_seq_one_letter_code
_entity_poly.pdbx_strand_id
1 'polypeptide(L)'
;MTEEKLRQKAVDAMRGWLGAVPGSAKHADILRTYNAHRPLARSYAIQPGDAYCAATVSAAWIKAGAASIAPLEVSVPKMAELARKKGIWVEDDGFTPRPGDAVVYDWQDDGKGDNRGRPDHVGLVESVSGGAVSVLEGNMGAGHMVGRRALAVDGRYIRGYIRPDYKALADAAPGLPLEGKVPPQGADEVSLTAIAREVIAGKWGNGADRKRRLTAAGHDYKAVQAEVNRLLKG
;
A
#
# COMPACT_ATOMS: atom_id res chain seq x y z
N MET A 1 20.07 -0.99 -0.51
CA MET A 1 19.55 -0.60 -1.86
C MET A 1 19.25 0.88 -1.80
N THR A 2 19.52 1.69 -2.83
CA THR A 2 19.25 3.14 -2.77
C THR A 2 17.77 3.46 -2.98
N GLU A 3 17.32 4.63 -2.51
CA GLU A 3 15.97 5.14 -2.74
C GLU A 3 15.61 5.12 -4.23
N GLU A 4 16.50 5.65 -5.08
CA GLU A 4 16.29 5.72 -6.54
C GLU A 4 16.10 4.34 -7.17
N LYS A 5 16.86 3.34 -6.73
CA LYS A 5 16.71 1.95 -7.21
C LYS A 5 15.37 1.35 -6.81
N LEU A 6 14.87 1.65 -5.60
CA LEU A 6 13.55 1.19 -5.16
C LEU A 6 12.43 1.85 -5.97
N ARG A 7 12.51 3.16 -6.17
CA ARG A 7 11.56 3.93 -7.00
C ARG A 7 11.55 3.40 -8.44
N GLN A 8 12.74 3.21 -9.02
CA GLN A 8 12.87 2.69 -10.38
C GLN A 8 12.30 1.29 -10.53
N LYS A 9 12.46 0.40 -9.56
CA LYS A 9 11.84 -0.93 -9.59
C LYS A 9 10.31 -0.87 -9.66
N ALA A 10 9.65 0.06 -8.97
CA ALA A 10 8.20 0.23 -9.05
C ALA A 10 7.79 0.70 -10.45
N VAL A 11 8.53 1.66 -11.01
CA VAL A 11 8.32 2.15 -12.39
C VAL A 11 8.53 1.02 -13.40
N ASP A 12 9.61 0.25 -13.28
CA ASP A 12 9.94 -0.85 -14.19
C ASP A 12 8.89 -1.98 -14.15
N ALA A 13 8.33 -2.27 -12.98
CA ALA A 13 7.23 -3.20 -12.86
C ALA A 13 6.00 -2.73 -13.68
N MET A 14 5.62 -1.46 -13.56
CA MET A 14 4.55 -0.87 -14.34
C MET A 14 4.85 -0.88 -15.85
N ARG A 15 6.07 -0.53 -16.24
CA ARG A 15 6.51 -0.58 -17.65
C ARG A 15 6.43 -1.99 -18.23
N GLY A 16 6.78 -3.00 -17.45
CA GLY A 16 6.67 -4.41 -17.85
C GLY A 16 5.25 -4.82 -18.21
N TRP A 17 4.26 -4.17 -17.62
CA TRP A 17 2.83 -4.44 -17.88
C TRP A 17 2.20 -3.55 -18.94
N LEU A 18 2.91 -2.58 -19.54
CA LEU A 18 2.35 -1.75 -20.62
C LEU A 18 1.70 -2.61 -21.71
N GLY A 19 0.50 -2.18 -22.13
CA GLY A 19 -0.32 -2.87 -23.10
C GLY A 19 -1.09 -4.08 -22.53
N ALA A 20 -1.01 -4.37 -21.22
CA ALA A 20 -1.88 -5.38 -20.61
C ALA A 20 -3.33 -4.98 -20.78
N VAL A 21 -4.16 -5.94 -21.21
CA VAL A 21 -5.62 -5.83 -21.27
C VAL A 21 -6.25 -6.95 -20.45
N PRO A 22 -7.49 -6.82 -19.97
CA PRO A 22 -8.17 -7.90 -19.26
C PRO A 22 -8.05 -9.24 -19.97
N GLY A 23 -7.71 -10.29 -19.22
CA GLY A 23 -7.50 -11.63 -19.75
C GLY A 23 -6.10 -11.90 -20.34
N SER A 24 -5.27 -10.89 -20.56
CA SER A 24 -3.89 -11.11 -21.03
C SER A 24 -2.98 -11.72 -19.96
N ALA A 25 -1.87 -12.34 -20.39
CA ALA A 25 -0.85 -12.87 -19.45
C ALA A 25 -0.29 -11.79 -18.51
N LYS A 26 -0.10 -10.55 -19.00
CA LYS A 26 0.34 -9.42 -18.18
C LYS A 26 -0.70 -9.02 -17.16
N HIS A 27 -1.99 -9.00 -17.50
CA HIS A 27 -3.07 -8.76 -16.56
C HIS A 27 -3.11 -9.84 -15.47
N ALA A 28 -3.03 -11.11 -15.87
CA ALA A 28 -2.95 -12.21 -14.91
C ALA A 28 -1.74 -12.10 -13.98
N ASP A 29 -0.58 -11.59 -14.45
CA ASP A 29 0.61 -11.34 -13.62
C ASP A 29 0.36 -10.24 -12.57
N ILE A 30 -0.32 -9.16 -12.93
CA ILE A 30 -0.73 -8.11 -11.99
C ILE A 30 -1.58 -8.70 -10.86
N LEU A 31 -2.66 -9.40 -11.22
CA LEU A 31 -3.59 -9.99 -10.24
C LEU A 31 -2.89 -11.01 -9.35
N ARG A 32 -2.08 -11.89 -9.94
CA ARG A 32 -1.29 -12.89 -9.21
C ARG A 32 -0.32 -12.23 -8.24
N THR A 33 0.38 -11.17 -8.66
CA THR A 33 1.35 -10.44 -7.81
C THR A 33 0.67 -9.86 -6.59
N TYR A 34 -0.47 -9.19 -6.76
CA TYR A 34 -1.24 -8.66 -5.63
C TYR A 34 -1.80 -9.78 -4.76
N ASN A 35 -2.45 -10.79 -5.36
CA ASN A 35 -3.11 -11.87 -4.65
C ASN A 35 -2.15 -12.82 -3.91
N ALA A 36 -0.88 -12.86 -4.28
CA ALA A 36 0.14 -13.64 -3.56
C ALA A 36 0.66 -12.92 -2.31
N HIS A 37 0.51 -11.59 -2.22
CA HIS A 37 0.95 -10.81 -1.05
C HIS A 37 0.04 -11.04 0.15
N ARG A 38 0.61 -11.09 1.36
CA ARG A 38 -0.13 -11.25 2.62
C ARG A 38 0.30 -10.18 3.64
N PRO A 39 -0.64 -9.67 4.48
CA PRO A 39 -2.09 -9.90 4.38
C PRO A 39 -2.70 -9.16 3.19
N LEU A 40 -3.77 -9.70 2.61
CA LEU A 40 -4.57 -8.98 1.62
C LEU A 40 -5.36 -7.85 2.30
N ALA A 41 -5.43 -6.69 1.64
CA ALA A 41 -6.28 -5.60 2.10
C ALA A 41 -7.72 -6.09 2.23
N ARG A 42 -8.30 -5.89 3.41
CA ARG A 42 -9.67 -6.32 3.73
C ARG A 42 -9.97 -7.80 3.41
N SER A 43 -8.93 -8.65 3.41
CA SER A 43 -9.02 -10.08 3.04
C SER A 43 -9.57 -10.32 1.63
N TYR A 44 -9.49 -9.33 0.73
CA TYR A 44 -10.06 -9.41 -0.62
C TYR A 44 -9.01 -9.76 -1.67
N ALA A 45 -9.19 -10.90 -2.33
CA ALA A 45 -8.42 -11.28 -3.52
C ALA A 45 -9.09 -10.69 -4.76
N ILE A 46 -8.37 -9.86 -5.53
CA ILE A 46 -8.90 -9.23 -6.74
C ILE A 46 -9.21 -10.28 -7.81
N GLN A 47 -10.34 -10.11 -8.50
CA GLN A 47 -10.84 -11.01 -9.53
C GLN A 47 -10.57 -10.46 -10.95
N PRO A 48 -10.55 -11.33 -11.98
CA PRO A 48 -10.27 -10.89 -13.37
C PRO A 48 -11.22 -9.84 -13.93
N GLY A 49 -12.46 -9.75 -13.43
CA GLY A 49 -13.47 -8.78 -13.86
C GLY A 49 -13.49 -7.48 -13.06
N ASP A 50 -12.65 -7.35 -12.04
CA ASP A 50 -12.61 -6.16 -11.20
C ASP A 50 -11.87 -5.00 -11.88
N ALA A 51 -12.22 -3.77 -11.49
CA ALA A 51 -11.39 -2.60 -11.78
C ALA A 51 -10.03 -2.74 -11.07
N TYR A 52 -8.93 -2.72 -11.82
CA TYR A 52 -7.63 -3.11 -11.31
C TYR A 52 -6.58 -1.98 -11.25
N CYS A 53 -6.97 -0.71 -11.37
CA CYS A 53 -6.03 0.42 -11.30
C CYS A 53 -5.23 0.44 -9.98
N ALA A 54 -5.92 0.36 -8.83
CA ALA A 54 -5.28 0.34 -7.53
C ALA A 54 -4.47 -0.95 -7.28
N ALA A 55 -4.97 -2.10 -7.77
CA ALA A 55 -4.23 -3.36 -7.71
C ALA A 55 -2.93 -3.32 -8.52
N THR A 56 -2.93 -2.64 -9.68
CA THR A 56 -1.73 -2.50 -10.52
C THR A 56 -0.65 -1.72 -9.80
N VAL A 57 -1.00 -0.58 -9.19
CA VAL A 57 -0.07 0.23 -8.41
C VAL A 57 0.42 -0.53 -7.17
N SER A 58 -0.49 -1.21 -6.45
CA SER A 58 -0.13 -2.06 -5.31
C SER A 58 0.83 -3.19 -5.71
N ALA A 59 0.58 -3.86 -6.83
CA ALA A 59 1.44 -4.91 -7.36
C ALA A 59 2.83 -4.38 -7.77
N ALA A 60 2.90 -3.15 -8.30
CA ALA A 60 4.18 -2.51 -8.62
C ALA A 60 5.01 -2.24 -7.36
N TRP A 61 4.39 -1.72 -6.31
CA TRP A 61 5.04 -1.54 -5.01
C TRP A 61 5.50 -2.86 -4.37
N ILE A 62 4.69 -3.92 -4.50
CA ILE A 62 5.07 -5.26 -4.05
C ILE A 62 6.32 -5.76 -4.80
N LYS A 63 6.34 -5.67 -6.14
CA LYS A 63 7.51 -6.07 -6.94
C LYS A 63 8.76 -5.24 -6.64
N ALA A 64 8.58 -3.97 -6.28
CA ALA A 64 9.69 -3.10 -5.86
C ALA A 64 10.25 -3.44 -4.46
N GLY A 65 9.56 -4.27 -3.68
CA GLY A 65 9.89 -4.51 -2.27
C GLY A 65 9.44 -3.38 -1.34
N ALA A 66 8.51 -2.53 -1.78
CA ALA A 66 8.03 -1.35 -1.08
C ALA A 66 6.71 -1.59 -0.30
N ALA A 67 6.29 -2.84 -0.14
CA ALA A 67 5.01 -3.20 0.45
C ALA A 67 4.80 -2.63 1.87
N SER A 68 5.85 -2.58 2.69
CA SER A 68 5.78 -2.08 4.08
C SER A 68 5.53 -0.56 4.18
N ILE A 69 5.98 0.19 3.19
CA ILE A 69 5.88 1.66 3.17
C ILE A 69 4.70 2.17 2.34
N ALA A 70 4.11 1.33 1.49
CA ALA A 70 3.02 1.69 0.59
C ALA A 70 1.63 1.36 1.17
N PRO A 71 0.56 2.05 0.73
CA PRO A 71 -0.80 1.75 1.13
C PRO A 71 -1.43 0.72 0.19
N LEU A 72 -1.04 -0.55 0.31
CA LEU A 72 -1.53 -1.62 -0.57
C LEU A 72 -3.05 -1.80 -0.46
N GLU A 73 -3.75 -1.64 -1.57
CA GLU A 73 -5.21 -1.71 -1.63
C GLU A 73 -5.69 -1.96 -3.08
N VAL A 74 -6.92 -2.44 -3.24
CA VAL A 74 -7.59 -2.59 -4.53
C VAL A 74 -8.71 -1.56 -4.74
N SER A 75 -9.01 -0.76 -3.73
CA SER A 75 -9.99 0.33 -3.76
C SER A 75 -9.27 1.66 -3.63
N VAL A 76 -9.40 2.53 -4.63
CA VAL A 76 -8.72 3.85 -4.63
C VAL A 76 -9.10 4.71 -3.43
N PRO A 77 -10.39 4.84 -3.02
CA PRO A 77 -10.74 5.58 -1.81
C PRO A 77 -10.08 5.00 -0.56
N LYS A 78 -9.99 3.67 -0.44
CA LYS A 78 -9.35 3.02 0.70
C LYS A 78 -7.83 3.15 0.66
N MET A 79 -7.23 3.15 -0.52
CA MET A 79 -5.80 3.43 -0.71
C MET A 79 -5.45 4.85 -0.21
N ALA A 80 -6.24 5.85 -0.60
CA ALA A 80 -6.07 7.22 -0.14
C ALA A 80 -6.27 7.36 1.40
N GLU A 81 -7.26 6.67 1.96
CA GLU A 81 -7.48 6.61 3.41
C GLU A 81 -6.25 6.02 4.14
N LEU A 82 -5.71 4.91 3.65
CA LEU A 82 -4.50 4.30 4.20
C LEU A 82 -3.28 5.21 4.06
N ALA A 83 -3.14 5.92 2.92
CA ALA A 83 -2.06 6.88 2.71
C ALA A 83 -2.12 8.03 3.72
N ARG A 84 -3.32 8.56 4.00
CA ARG A 84 -3.51 9.57 5.06
C ARG A 84 -3.14 9.03 6.43
N LYS A 85 -3.56 7.82 6.77
CA LYS A 85 -3.22 7.17 8.06
C LYS A 85 -1.72 6.93 8.23
N LYS A 86 -1.00 6.68 7.12
CA LYS A 86 0.45 6.51 7.11
C LYS A 86 1.22 7.85 7.06
N GLY A 87 0.55 9.00 6.93
CA GLY A 87 1.20 10.31 6.79
C GLY A 87 1.95 10.51 5.47
N ILE A 88 1.58 9.77 4.43
CA ILE A 88 2.21 9.79 3.09
C ILE A 88 1.27 10.32 2.00
N TRP A 89 0.13 10.88 2.37
CA TRP A 89 -0.80 11.57 1.48
C TRP A 89 -0.41 13.03 1.36
N VAL A 90 -0.37 13.54 0.13
CA VAL A 90 -0.11 14.96 -0.18
C VAL A 90 -1.31 15.50 -0.95
N GLU A 91 -1.88 16.57 -0.47
CA GLU A 91 -3.06 17.25 -1.03
C GLU A 91 -2.72 18.68 -1.51
N ASP A 92 -1.46 18.90 -1.88
CA ASP A 92 -0.92 20.17 -2.34
C ASP A 92 -0.84 20.17 -3.87
N ASP A 93 -1.52 21.08 -4.54
CA ASP A 93 -1.54 21.23 -6.00
C ASP A 93 -0.16 21.56 -6.57
N GLY A 94 0.62 22.37 -5.84
CA GLY A 94 1.99 22.72 -6.22
C GLY A 94 3.01 21.62 -6.01
N PHE A 95 2.60 20.45 -5.49
CA PHE A 95 3.52 19.35 -5.23
C PHE A 95 4.05 18.74 -6.52
N THR A 96 5.36 18.70 -6.66
CA THR A 96 6.03 18.00 -7.75
C THR A 96 6.37 16.56 -7.34
N PRO A 97 5.67 15.55 -7.88
CA PRO A 97 5.92 14.16 -7.51
C PRO A 97 7.23 13.64 -8.07
N ARG A 98 7.70 12.53 -7.56
CA ARG A 98 8.88 11.82 -8.04
C ARG A 98 8.48 10.46 -8.64
N PRO A 99 9.29 9.88 -9.55
CA PRO A 99 9.08 8.51 -10.03
C PRO A 99 8.83 7.54 -8.86
N GLY A 100 7.82 6.69 -8.99
CA GLY A 100 7.41 5.75 -7.96
C GLY A 100 6.39 6.29 -6.94
N ASP A 101 6.11 7.59 -6.90
CA ASP A 101 4.94 8.15 -6.21
C ASP A 101 3.67 7.77 -6.99
N ALA A 102 2.48 7.88 -6.39
CA ALA A 102 1.25 7.68 -7.15
C ALA A 102 0.44 8.98 -7.24
N VAL A 103 -0.19 9.18 -8.39
CA VAL A 103 -1.21 10.21 -8.62
C VAL A 103 -2.57 9.57 -8.40
N VAL A 104 -3.39 10.21 -7.60
CA VAL A 104 -4.78 9.84 -7.36
C VAL A 104 -5.69 10.87 -8.00
N TYR A 105 -6.70 10.41 -8.71
CA TYR A 105 -7.61 11.24 -9.50
C TYR A 105 -9.01 11.27 -8.91
N ASP A 106 -9.70 12.37 -9.18
CA ASP A 106 -11.15 12.53 -9.13
C ASP A 106 -11.64 12.98 -10.50
N TRP A 107 -12.21 12.07 -11.29
CA TRP A 107 -12.68 12.38 -12.63
C TRP A 107 -13.98 13.21 -12.64
N GLN A 108 -14.66 13.33 -11.50
CA GLN A 108 -15.86 14.12 -11.33
C GLN A 108 -15.57 15.57 -10.92
N ASP A 109 -14.31 15.95 -10.82
CA ASP A 109 -13.92 17.32 -10.50
C ASP A 109 -14.51 18.32 -11.52
N ASP A 110 -15.32 19.26 -11.06
CA ASP A 110 -15.96 20.31 -11.85
C ASP A 110 -15.10 21.57 -11.98
N GLY A 111 -13.88 21.57 -11.45
CA GLY A 111 -12.95 22.70 -11.42
C GLY A 111 -13.26 23.70 -10.32
N LYS A 112 -14.09 23.33 -9.33
CA LYS A 112 -14.39 24.14 -8.15
C LYS A 112 -13.91 23.44 -6.90
N GLY A 113 -13.03 24.09 -6.15
CA GLY A 113 -12.53 23.55 -4.89
C GLY A 113 -11.59 22.37 -5.09
N ASP A 114 -10.49 22.61 -5.75
CA ASP A 114 -9.37 21.70 -5.94
C ASP A 114 -9.06 20.82 -4.73
N ASN A 115 -8.55 19.63 -4.98
CA ASN A 115 -8.24 18.61 -3.98
C ASN A 115 -9.43 18.18 -3.12
N ARG A 116 -10.65 18.31 -3.63
CA ARG A 116 -11.89 17.83 -3.02
C ARG A 116 -12.48 16.71 -3.85
N GLY A 117 -13.46 16.02 -3.30
CA GLY A 117 -14.16 14.96 -3.99
C GLY A 117 -13.63 13.56 -3.62
N ARG A 118 -14.17 12.57 -4.32
CA ARG A 118 -13.93 11.17 -4.02
C ARG A 118 -12.88 10.58 -4.96
N PRO A 119 -11.76 10.07 -4.43
CA PRO A 119 -10.76 9.42 -5.26
C PRO A 119 -11.36 8.22 -6.01
N ASP A 120 -11.19 8.15 -7.33
CA ASP A 120 -11.78 7.09 -8.16
C ASP A 120 -10.78 6.38 -9.09
N HIS A 121 -9.61 6.96 -9.34
CA HIS A 121 -8.57 6.36 -10.16
C HIS A 121 -7.18 6.63 -9.60
N VAL A 122 -6.19 5.82 -9.99
CA VAL A 122 -4.80 5.94 -9.54
C VAL A 122 -3.83 5.42 -10.57
N GLY A 123 -2.69 6.12 -10.70
CA GLY A 123 -1.54 5.69 -11.48
C GLY A 123 -0.23 5.92 -10.76
N LEU A 124 0.85 5.30 -11.24
CA LEU A 124 2.20 5.46 -10.71
C LEU A 124 2.97 6.47 -11.58
N VAL A 125 3.61 7.43 -10.95
CA VAL A 125 4.46 8.43 -11.63
C VAL A 125 5.66 7.73 -12.25
N GLU A 126 5.81 7.88 -13.56
CA GLU A 126 6.92 7.35 -14.33
C GLU A 126 8.09 8.33 -14.41
N SER A 127 7.77 9.60 -14.69
CA SER A 127 8.76 10.67 -14.81
C SER A 127 8.09 12.04 -14.66
N VAL A 128 8.90 13.05 -14.34
CA VAL A 128 8.48 14.46 -14.33
C VAL A 128 9.53 15.26 -15.09
N SER A 129 9.11 16.10 -16.03
CA SER A 129 9.97 16.96 -16.83
C SER A 129 9.20 18.17 -17.34
N GLY A 130 9.78 19.38 -17.22
CA GLY A 130 9.21 20.60 -17.77
C GLY A 130 7.78 20.91 -17.27
N GLY A 131 7.45 20.57 -16.03
CA GLY A 131 6.09 20.76 -15.49
C GLY A 131 5.07 19.71 -15.95
N ALA A 132 5.48 18.72 -16.75
CA ALA A 132 4.65 17.58 -17.14
C ALA A 132 4.99 16.34 -16.34
N VAL A 133 3.95 15.59 -15.97
CA VAL A 133 4.04 14.31 -15.26
C VAL A 133 3.62 13.19 -16.21
N SER A 134 4.49 12.21 -16.44
CA SER A 134 4.14 10.96 -17.10
C SER A 134 3.72 9.94 -16.06
N VAL A 135 2.55 9.34 -16.25
CA VAL A 135 1.93 8.40 -15.30
C VAL A 135 1.60 7.09 -16.01
N LEU A 136 1.92 5.98 -15.37
CA LEU A 136 1.54 4.64 -15.79
C LEU A 136 0.29 4.20 -15.02
N GLU A 137 -0.76 3.80 -15.73
CA GLU A 137 -2.07 3.50 -15.15
C GLU A 137 -2.57 2.13 -15.58
N GLY A 138 -3.12 1.37 -14.65
CA GLY A 138 -3.92 0.18 -14.98
C GLY A 138 -5.38 0.54 -15.18
N ASN A 139 -6.13 -0.31 -15.87
CA ASN A 139 -7.57 -0.12 -16.12
C ASN A 139 -7.92 1.19 -16.83
N MET A 140 -7.09 1.61 -17.79
CA MET A 140 -7.18 2.88 -18.48
C MET A 140 -8.04 2.79 -19.76
N GLY A 141 -8.90 3.81 -19.96
CA GLY A 141 -9.70 3.95 -21.18
C GLY A 141 -10.71 2.83 -21.41
N ALA A 142 -11.36 2.84 -22.57
CA ALA A 142 -12.40 1.87 -22.93
C ALA A 142 -11.87 0.42 -23.03
N GLY A 143 -10.57 0.26 -23.31
CA GLY A 143 -9.93 -1.06 -23.38
C GLY A 143 -9.45 -1.58 -22.03
N HIS A 144 -9.66 -0.83 -20.96
CA HIS A 144 -9.20 -1.18 -19.61
C HIS A 144 -7.73 -1.62 -19.59
N MET A 145 -6.87 -0.95 -20.36
CA MET A 145 -5.47 -1.38 -20.53
C MET A 145 -4.54 -0.78 -19.49
N VAL A 146 -3.33 -1.33 -19.39
CA VAL A 146 -2.21 -0.63 -18.75
C VAL A 146 -1.61 0.32 -19.79
N GLY A 147 -1.71 1.61 -19.53
CA GLY A 147 -1.29 2.65 -20.45
C GLY A 147 -0.47 3.75 -19.80
N ARG A 148 -0.16 4.78 -20.60
CA ARG A 148 0.56 5.97 -20.17
C ARG A 148 -0.31 7.20 -20.38
N ARG A 149 -0.31 8.10 -19.40
CA ARG A 149 -0.94 9.41 -19.45
C ARG A 149 0.09 10.50 -19.20
N ALA A 150 -0.03 11.61 -19.90
CA ALA A 150 0.65 12.85 -19.59
C ALA A 150 -0.33 13.84 -18.98
N LEU A 151 0.07 14.53 -17.93
CA LEU A 151 -0.69 15.61 -17.28
C LEU A 151 0.28 16.70 -16.80
N ALA A 152 -0.26 17.90 -16.57
CA ALA A 152 0.51 18.94 -15.92
C ALA A 152 0.65 18.65 -14.41
N VAL A 153 1.75 19.07 -13.79
CA VAL A 153 1.77 19.33 -12.36
C VAL A 153 0.65 20.31 -12.09
N ASP A 154 -0.14 20.11 -11.05
CA ASP A 154 -1.33 20.94 -10.80
C ASP A 154 -2.47 20.72 -11.83
N GLY A 155 -2.61 19.50 -12.32
CA GLY A 155 -3.67 19.14 -13.26
C GLY A 155 -5.04 19.04 -12.58
N ARG A 156 -6.08 19.58 -13.21
CA ARG A 156 -7.46 19.70 -12.70
C ARG A 156 -8.01 18.46 -11.98
N TYR A 157 -7.73 17.26 -12.51
CA TYR A 157 -8.30 16.03 -11.98
C TYR A 157 -7.44 15.36 -10.90
N ILE A 158 -6.36 16.01 -10.50
CA ILE A 158 -5.50 15.49 -9.43
C ILE A 158 -6.20 15.69 -8.09
N ARG A 159 -6.53 14.58 -7.43
CA ARG A 159 -7.12 14.58 -6.08
C ARG A 159 -6.05 14.64 -4.99
N GLY A 160 -4.85 14.24 -5.32
CA GLY A 160 -3.68 14.24 -4.44
C GLY A 160 -2.66 13.19 -4.86
N TYR A 161 -1.59 13.11 -4.08
CA TYR A 161 -0.47 12.21 -4.33
C TYR A 161 -0.23 11.27 -3.15
N ILE A 162 0.28 10.09 -3.46
CA ILE A 162 0.77 9.14 -2.44
C ILE A 162 2.28 9.06 -2.58
N ARG A 163 2.99 9.28 -1.50
CA ARG A 163 4.45 9.42 -1.43
C ARG A 163 5.05 8.41 -0.46
N PRO A 164 5.22 7.13 -0.85
CA PRO A 164 5.84 6.14 0.01
C PRO A 164 7.24 6.57 0.45
N ASP A 165 7.60 6.31 1.69
CA ASP A 165 8.91 6.70 2.24
C ASP A 165 10.01 5.72 1.81
N TYR A 166 10.37 5.78 0.53
CA TYR A 166 11.43 4.98 -0.05
C TYR A 166 12.80 5.25 0.60
N LYS A 167 13.00 6.48 1.14
CA LYS A 167 14.24 6.81 1.82
C LYS A 167 14.37 6.00 3.11
N ALA A 168 13.34 5.99 3.95
CA ALA A 168 13.34 5.17 5.16
C ALA A 168 13.56 3.68 4.86
N LEU A 169 12.95 3.18 3.77
CA LEU A 169 13.15 1.80 3.31
C LEU A 169 14.60 1.54 2.84
N ALA A 170 15.22 2.51 2.16
CA ALA A 170 16.60 2.40 1.69
C ALA A 170 17.63 2.45 2.84
N ASP A 171 17.35 3.29 3.85
CA ASP A 171 18.20 3.49 5.01
C ASP A 171 18.08 2.33 6.02
N ALA A 172 17.00 1.55 5.98
CA ALA A 172 16.89 0.33 6.76
C ALA A 172 18.03 -0.62 6.36
N ALA A 173 18.93 -0.89 7.30
CA ALA A 173 20.21 -1.59 7.07
C ALA A 173 20.02 -2.85 6.20
N PRO A 174 20.95 -3.12 5.24
CA PRO A 174 20.96 -4.38 4.51
C PRO A 174 21.29 -5.51 5.49
N GLY A 175 20.29 -6.26 5.90
CA GLY A 175 20.47 -7.37 6.86
C GLY A 175 19.22 -7.75 7.65
N LEU A 176 18.21 -6.90 7.69
CA LEU A 176 16.87 -7.32 8.11
C LEU A 176 16.01 -7.38 6.85
N PRO A 177 15.46 -8.54 6.49
CA PRO A 177 14.38 -8.55 5.53
C PRO A 177 13.29 -7.65 6.11
N LEU A 178 12.97 -6.54 5.42
CA LEU A 178 11.65 -5.92 5.55
C LEU A 178 10.68 -6.86 4.80
N GLU A 179 10.70 -8.11 5.18
CA GLU A 179 9.57 -8.98 4.97
C GLU A 179 8.46 -8.31 5.74
N GLY A 180 7.44 -7.86 5.01
CA GLY A 180 6.13 -7.90 5.62
C GLY A 180 6.09 -9.30 6.20
N LYS A 181 6.20 -9.41 7.54
CA LYS A 181 6.19 -10.67 8.21
C LYS A 181 5.02 -11.46 7.66
N VAL A 182 5.31 -12.37 6.72
CA VAL A 182 4.60 -13.62 6.74
C VAL A 182 4.99 -14.19 8.10
N PRO A 183 4.07 -14.31 9.05
CA PRO A 183 4.37 -15.04 10.25
C PRO A 183 4.77 -16.43 9.77
N PRO A 184 5.94 -16.96 10.14
CA PRO A 184 6.19 -18.38 9.94
C PRO A 184 5.06 -19.09 10.69
N GLN A 185 4.32 -19.92 9.98
CA GLN A 185 3.40 -20.84 10.64
C GLN A 185 4.23 -21.62 11.67
N GLY A 186 4.08 -21.28 12.95
CA GLY A 186 4.80 -21.88 14.06
C GLY A 186 5.57 -20.92 14.99
N ALA A 187 5.95 -19.69 14.56
CA ALA A 187 6.65 -18.74 15.44
C ALA A 187 5.67 -17.85 16.25
N ASP A 188 4.43 -17.68 15.77
CA ASP A 188 3.43 -16.84 16.45
C ASP A 188 2.86 -17.48 17.72
N GLU A 189 2.79 -18.82 17.79
CA GLU A 189 2.33 -19.50 19.02
C GLU A 189 3.32 -19.28 20.17
N VAL A 190 4.62 -19.35 19.93
CA VAL A 190 5.63 -19.16 20.97
C VAL A 190 5.67 -17.69 21.42
N SER A 191 5.56 -16.75 20.52
CA SER A 191 5.54 -15.31 20.82
C SER A 191 4.25 -14.93 21.55
N LEU A 192 3.10 -15.36 21.08
CA LEU A 192 1.81 -15.07 21.71
C LEU A 192 1.70 -15.68 23.11
N THR A 193 2.12 -16.93 23.25
CA THR A 193 2.17 -17.63 24.54
C THR A 193 3.16 -16.99 25.51
N ALA A 194 4.29 -16.49 25.02
CA ALA A 194 5.26 -15.76 25.87
C ALA A 194 4.65 -14.47 26.41
N ILE A 195 4.01 -13.66 25.58
CA ILE A 195 3.33 -12.43 25.97
C ILE A 195 2.15 -12.73 26.93
N ALA A 196 1.38 -13.79 26.65
CA ALA A 196 0.29 -14.21 27.53
C ALA A 196 0.80 -14.60 28.94
N ARG A 197 1.93 -15.29 29.04
CA ARG A 197 2.59 -15.61 30.33
C ARG A 197 3.06 -14.35 31.05
N GLU A 198 3.57 -13.36 30.35
CA GLU A 198 3.93 -12.06 30.93
C GLU A 198 2.71 -11.30 31.46
N VAL A 199 1.58 -11.38 30.75
CA VAL A 199 0.28 -10.84 31.22
C VAL A 199 -0.16 -11.53 32.50
N ILE A 200 -0.06 -12.86 32.57
CA ILE A 200 -0.39 -13.64 33.75
C ILE A 200 0.55 -13.27 34.91
N ALA A 201 1.83 -13.01 34.62
CA ALA A 201 2.82 -12.55 35.60
C ALA A 201 2.64 -11.06 36.01
N GLY A 202 1.62 -10.36 35.52
CA GLY A 202 1.29 -8.98 35.90
C GLY A 202 2.15 -7.90 35.23
N LYS A 203 3.09 -8.23 34.35
CA LYS A 203 4.02 -7.27 33.73
C LYS A 203 3.34 -6.20 32.85
N TRP A 204 2.15 -6.48 32.37
CA TRP A 204 1.39 -5.63 31.45
C TRP A 204 0.28 -4.80 32.10
N GLY A 205 0.19 -4.81 33.46
CA GLY A 205 -0.86 -4.12 34.18
C GLY A 205 -2.24 -4.80 34.05
N ASN A 206 -3.33 -4.08 34.39
CA ASN A 206 -4.68 -4.62 34.42
C ASN A 206 -5.68 -3.78 33.62
N GLY A 207 -6.78 -4.41 33.17
CA GLY A 207 -7.92 -3.73 32.55
C GLY A 207 -7.54 -2.85 31.36
N ALA A 208 -7.97 -1.59 31.38
CA ALA A 208 -7.71 -0.63 30.29
C ALA A 208 -6.22 -0.29 30.11
N ASP A 209 -5.44 -0.31 31.20
CA ASP A 209 -3.99 -0.06 31.15
C ASP A 209 -3.27 -1.19 30.39
N ARG A 210 -3.61 -2.45 30.67
CA ARG A 210 -3.10 -3.60 29.92
C ARG A 210 -3.41 -3.49 28.43
N LYS A 211 -4.65 -3.15 28.09
CA LYS A 211 -5.06 -2.99 26.69
C LYS A 211 -4.21 -1.92 26.01
N ARG A 212 -4.03 -0.76 26.65
CA ARG A 212 -3.23 0.34 26.10
C ARG A 212 -1.78 -0.06 25.88
N ARG A 213 -1.13 -0.71 26.87
CA ARG A 213 0.29 -1.12 26.81
C ARG A 213 0.53 -2.18 25.73
N LEU A 214 -0.30 -3.20 25.67
CA LEU A 214 -0.19 -4.24 24.65
C LEU A 214 -0.38 -3.67 23.23
N THR A 215 -1.38 -2.79 23.04
CA THR A 215 -1.61 -2.14 21.74
C THR A 215 -0.45 -1.19 21.38
N ALA A 216 0.10 -0.44 22.33
CA ALA A 216 1.25 0.43 22.09
C ALA A 216 2.51 -0.36 21.74
N ALA A 217 2.67 -1.57 22.27
CA ALA A 217 3.75 -2.49 21.94
C ALA A 217 3.51 -3.29 20.65
N GLY A 218 2.41 -3.02 19.91
CA GLY A 218 2.11 -3.69 18.64
C GLY A 218 1.44 -5.06 18.76
N HIS A 219 1.01 -5.44 19.96
CA HIS A 219 0.34 -6.73 20.19
C HIS A 219 -1.18 -6.61 20.00
N ASP A 220 -1.79 -7.63 19.37
CA ASP A 220 -3.25 -7.74 19.35
C ASP A 220 -3.78 -8.12 20.73
N TYR A 221 -4.38 -7.16 21.41
CA TYR A 221 -4.96 -7.36 22.74
C TYR A 221 -5.95 -8.52 22.81
N LYS A 222 -6.80 -8.71 21.76
CA LYS A 222 -7.80 -9.77 21.74
C LYS A 222 -7.15 -11.15 21.63
N ALA A 223 -6.14 -11.29 20.76
CA ALA A 223 -5.38 -12.52 20.61
C ALA A 223 -4.62 -12.87 21.90
N VAL A 224 -3.92 -11.90 22.49
CA VAL A 224 -3.21 -12.09 23.77
C VAL A 224 -4.17 -12.49 24.88
N GLN A 225 -5.34 -11.84 25.00
CA GLN A 225 -6.33 -12.15 26.04
C GLN A 225 -6.94 -13.54 25.84
N ALA A 226 -7.18 -13.96 24.58
CA ALA A 226 -7.67 -15.30 24.27
C ALA A 226 -6.65 -16.36 24.73
N GLU A 227 -5.37 -16.14 24.47
CA GLU A 227 -4.29 -17.03 24.87
C GLU A 227 -4.11 -17.06 26.40
N VAL A 228 -4.19 -15.91 27.09
CA VAL A 228 -4.24 -15.84 28.55
C VAL A 228 -5.37 -16.72 29.10
N ASN A 229 -6.57 -16.58 28.54
CA ASN A 229 -7.74 -17.36 28.98
C ASN A 229 -7.54 -18.87 28.70
N ARG A 230 -6.87 -19.24 27.62
CA ARG A 230 -6.51 -20.63 27.30
C ARG A 230 -5.54 -21.20 28.33
N LEU A 231 -4.48 -20.44 28.65
CA LEU A 231 -3.46 -20.87 29.62
C LEU A 231 -3.96 -20.97 31.07
N LEU A 232 -5.01 -20.22 31.43
CA LEU A 232 -5.62 -20.26 32.77
C LEU A 232 -6.66 -21.38 32.91
N LYS A 233 -7.10 -21.99 31.82
CA LYS A 233 -8.11 -23.08 31.82
C LYS A 233 -7.51 -24.49 31.73
N GLY A 234 -6.24 -24.61 31.41
CA GLY A 234 -5.48 -25.85 31.36
C GLY A 234 -4.56 -25.98 32.53
#